data_7f386535a674ce271d8a16b3f953bf44
#
_entry.id   7f386535a674ce271d8a16b3f953bf44
#
_cell.length_a   1.000
_cell.length_b   1.000
_cell.length_c   1.000
_cell.angle_alpha   90.00
_cell.angle_beta   90.00
_cell.angle_gamma   90.00
#
_symmetry.space_group_name_H-M   'P 1'
#
loop_
_entity.id
_entity.type
_entity.pdbx_description
1 polymer ?
#
loop_
_entity_poly.entity_id
_entity_poly.type
_entity_poly.pdbx_seq_one_letter_code
_entity_poly.pdbx_strand_id
1 'polypeptide(L)'
;TPDFNLKQPVGTLVMDADKMAFPFVCRAWKRGDWLVPFGLKGRKKVSDLFADLKFTQIEKARALMMVRCDEDLDENQHIAGVLGYRIDDRYKVDSKTRNIVLITKLNNTDTI
;
A
#
# COMPACT_ATOMS: atom_id res chain seq x y z
N THR A 1 -17.97 -6.23 -7.48
CA THR A 1 -18.97 -7.26 -7.72
C THR A 1 -19.61 -7.74 -6.43
N PRO A 2 -20.91 -8.09 -6.43
CA PRO A 2 -21.57 -8.52 -5.19
C PRO A 2 -20.96 -9.77 -4.56
N ASP A 3 -20.32 -10.59 -5.35
CA ASP A 3 -19.74 -11.84 -4.88
C ASP A 3 -18.28 -11.75 -4.48
N PHE A 4 -17.70 -10.56 -4.56
CA PHE A 4 -16.28 -10.40 -4.26
C PHE A 4 -16.01 -10.52 -2.76
N ASN A 5 -15.08 -11.40 -2.40
CA ASN A 5 -14.66 -11.57 -1.02
C ASN A 5 -13.46 -10.67 -0.73
N LEU A 6 -13.63 -9.68 0.14
CA LEU A 6 -12.55 -8.76 0.52
C LEU A 6 -11.50 -9.40 1.41
N LYS A 7 -11.79 -10.58 1.96
CA LYS A 7 -10.81 -11.31 2.76
C LYS A 7 -9.89 -12.08 1.81
N GLN A 8 -8.70 -11.56 1.63
CA GLN A 8 -7.70 -12.18 0.76
C GLN A 8 -6.57 -12.77 1.58
N PRO A 9 -5.75 -13.65 0.99
CA PRO A 9 -4.56 -14.16 1.69
C PRO A 9 -3.69 -13.03 2.23
N VAL A 10 -3.02 -13.31 3.34
CA VAL A 10 -2.08 -12.35 3.93
C VAL A 10 -1.07 -11.92 2.86
N GLY A 11 -0.81 -10.63 2.80
CA GLY A 11 0.12 -10.07 1.83
C GLY A 11 -0.51 -9.59 0.54
N THR A 12 -1.82 -9.80 0.35
CA THR A 12 -2.53 -9.29 -0.82
C THR A 12 -3.24 -8.00 -0.46
N LEU A 13 -2.96 -6.94 -1.22
CA LEU A 13 -3.64 -5.67 -1.07
C LEU A 13 -4.84 -5.61 -2.02
N VAL A 14 -5.97 -5.16 -1.50
CA VAL A 14 -7.21 -5.01 -2.26
C VAL A 14 -7.48 -3.52 -2.40
N MET A 15 -7.49 -3.02 -3.62
CA MET A 15 -7.61 -1.58 -3.89
C MET A 15 -8.62 -1.33 -4.99
N ASP A 16 -9.18 -0.12 -4.97
CA ASP A 16 -10.08 0.33 -6.02
C ASP A 16 -9.25 0.68 -7.26
N ALA A 17 -9.44 -0.07 -8.34
CA ALA A 17 -8.64 0.10 -9.55
C ALA A 17 -8.83 1.48 -10.18
N ASP A 18 -10.02 2.06 -10.09
CA ASP A 18 -10.28 3.37 -10.67
C ASP A 18 -9.57 4.48 -9.88
N LYS A 19 -9.45 4.31 -8.57
CA LYS A 19 -8.69 5.24 -7.73
C LYS A 19 -7.19 5.11 -7.95
N MET A 20 -6.74 3.98 -8.52
CA MET A 20 -5.35 3.71 -8.84
C MET A 20 -5.02 4.03 -10.31
N ALA A 21 -5.86 4.81 -10.98
CA ALA A 21 -5.69 5.15 -12.41
C ALA A 21 -4.59 6.21 -12.61
N PHE A 22 -3.38 5.90 -12.19
CA PHE A 22 -2.20 6.73 -12.34
C PHE A 22 -0.96 5.84 -12.36
N PRO A 23 0.14 6.32 -12.95
CA PRO A 23 1.41 5.59 -12.83
C PRO A 23 1.89 5.57 -11.38
N PHE A 24 2.49 4.47 -10.97
CA PHE A 24 3.13 4.41 -9.66
C PHE A 24 4.41 3.59 -9.74
N VAL A 25 5.29 3.81 -8.77
CA VAL A 25 6.55 3.09 -8.65
C VAL A 25 6.65 2.48 -7.26
N CYS A 26 7.43 1.42 -7.16
CA CYS A 26 7.76 0.83 -5.86
C CYS A 26 9.19 1.21 -5.51
N ARG A 27 9.40 1.68 -4.30
CA ARG A 27 10.72 2.06 -3.81
C ARG A 27 10.87 1.72 -2.35
N ALA A 28 12.12 1.72 -1.86
CA ALA A 28 12.37 1.61 -0.43
C ALA A 28 11.77 2.82 0.31
N TRP A 29 11.42 2.62 1.56
CA TRP A 29 10.88 3.71 2.36
C TRP A 29 11.97 4.76 2.64
N LYS A 30 11.51 6.00 2.85
CA LYS A 30 12.36 7.11 3.19
C LYS A 30 11.88 7.74 4.48
N ARG A 31 12.79 8.31 5.23
CA ARG A 31 12.42 9.09 6.41
C ARG A 31 11.46 10.19 6.01
N GLY A 32 10.37 10.32 6.73
CA GLY A 32 9.33 11.30 6.42
C GLY A 32 8.15 10.75 5.64
N ASP A 33 8.25 9.54 5.09
CA ASP A 33 7.12 8.91 4.42
C ASP A 33 5.95 8.72 5.38
N TRP A 34 4.75 8.99 4.89
CA TRP A 34 3.54 8.80 5.67
C TRP A 34 2.38 8.39 4.76
N LEU A 35 1.37 7.79 5.36
CA LEU A 35 0.12 7.47 4.68
C LEU A 35 -1.01 7.57 5.71
N VAL A 36 -2.25 7.47 5.24
CA VAL A 36 -3.41 7.31 6.11
C VAL A 36 -3.83 5.85 5.97
N PRO A 37 -3.44 4.97 6.90
CA PRO A 37 -3.74 3.56 6.75
C PRO A 37 -5.24 3.30 6.70
N PHE A 38 -5.65 2.37 5.83
CA PHE A 38 -7.04 1.99 5.69
C PHE A 38 -7.63 1.61 7.06
N GLY A 39 -8.78 2.20 7.37
CA GLY A 39 -9.46 1.95 8.64
C GLY A 39 -9.03 2.85 9.78
N LEU A 40 -7.99 3.66 9.58
CA LEU A 40 -7.55 4.62 10.59
C LEU A 40 -7.86 6.03 10.12
N LYS A 41 -7.96 6.94 11.07
CA LYS A 41 -8.15 8.37 10.80
C LYS A 41 -6.84 9.09 11.02
N GLY A 42 -6.44 9.92 10.06
CA GLY A 42 -5.26 10.73 10.17
C GLY A 42 -3.99 10.03 9.68
N ARG A 43 -2.95 10.82 9.59
CA ARG A 43 -1.67 10.41 9.05
C ARG A 43 -0.91 9.52 10.02
N LYS A 44 -0.17 8.58 9.46
CA LYS A 44 0.76 7.76 10.23
C LYS A 44 2.08 7.71 9.49
N LYS A 45 3.17 7.98 10.18
CA LYS A 45 4.49 7.83 9.59
C LYS A 45 4.76 6.35 9.30
N VAL A 46 5.41 6.07 8.19
CA VAL A 46 5.75 4.69 7.83
C VAL A 46 6.64 4.07 8.92
N SER A 47 7.55 4.86 9.50
CA SER A 47 8.39 4.38 10.59
C SER A 47 7.56 3.91 11.80
N ASP A 48 6.49 4.63 12.12
CA ASP A 48 5.59 4.26 13.22
C ASP A 48 4.77 3.02 12.86
N LEU A 49 4.37 2.91 11.60
CA LEU A 49 3.67 1.73 11.12
C LEU A 49 4.56 0.48 11.24
N PHE A 50 5.83 0.61 10.89
CA PHE A 50 6.78 -0.50 11.05
C PHE A 50 6.92 -0.92 12.51
N ALA A 51 6.93 0.05 13.44
CA ALA A 51 6.97 -0.27 14.86
C ALA A 51 5.71 -1.01 15.31
N ASP A 52 4.54 -0.57 14.84
CA ASP A 52 3.27 -1.24 15.15
C ASP A 52 3.23 -2.66 14.60
N LEU A 53 3.78 -2.88 13.42
CA LEU A 53 3.85 -4.19 12.77
C LEU A 53 4.99 -5.04 13.33
N LYS A 54 5.80 -4.48 14.23
CA LYS A 54 6.96 -5.17 14.85
C LYS A 54 7.96 -5.65 13.81
N PHE A 55 8.22 -4.83 12.81
CA PHE A 55 9.19 -5.18 11.77
C PHE A 55 10.59 -5.29 12.33
N THR A 56 11.31 -6.32 11.89
CA THR A 56 12.74 -6.44 12.11
C THR A 56 13.49 -5.48 11.18
N GLN A 57 14.78 -5.29 11.39
CA GLN A 57 15.59 -4.47 10.50
C GLN A 57 15.59 -5.02 9.08
N ILE A 58 15.60 -6.34 8.93
CA ILE A 58 15.56 -6.97 7.61
C ILE A 58 14.23 -6.67 6.92
N GLU A 59 13.13 -6.76 7.65
CA GLU A 59 11.80 -6.46 7.09
C GLU A 59 11.69 -5.01 6.65
N LYS A 60 12.23 -4.08 7.46
CA LYS A 60 12.27 -2.66 7.07
C LYS A 60 13.07 -2.44 5.80
N ALA A 61 14.23 -3.12 5.69
CA ALA A 61 15.09 -2.96 4.52
C ALA A 61 14.45 -3.52 3.25
N ARG A 62 13.57 -4.51 3.38
CA ARG A 62 12.87 -5.14 2.25
C ARG A 62 11.52 -4.50 1.93
N ALA A 63 11.01 -3.65 2.80
CA ALA A 63 9.71 -3.03 2.60
C ALA A 63 9.70 -2.14 1.36
N LEU A 64 8.65 -2.26 0.57
CA LEU A 64 8.48 -1.46 -0.63
C LEU A 64 7.26 -0.57 -0.49
N MET A 65 7.46 0.70 -0.77
CA MET A 65 6.39 1.70 -0.80
C MET A 65 5.87 1.81 -2.21
N MET A 66 4.55 1.77 -2.36
CA MET A 66 3.90 2.08 -3.63
C MET A 66 3.68 3.59 -3.66
N VAL A 67 4.34 4.27 -4.59
CA VAL A 67 4.33 5.74 -4.68
C VAL A 67 3.67 6.16 -5.96
N ARG A 68 2.64 7.00 -5.83
CA ARG A 68 1.97 7.60 -6.98
C ARG A 68 2.92 8.58 -7.68
N CYS A 69 3.04 8.46 -9.00
CA CYS A 69 3.82 9.39 -9.81
C CYS A 69 2.91 10.52 -10.26
N ASP A 70 2.93 11.62 -9.50
CA ASP A 70 2.15 12.80 -9.80
C ASP A 70 3.06 14.02 -9.59
N GLU A 71 3.29 14.76 -10.67
CA GLU A 71 4.24 15.88 -10.66
C GLU A 71 3.82 17.04 -9.76
N ASP A 72 2.53 17.16 -9.47
CA ASP A 72 1.98 18.28 -8.71
C ASP A 72 2.05 18.06 -7.21
N LEU A 73 2.48 16.89 -6.77
CA LEU A 73 2.40 16.56 -5.35
C LEU A 73 3.77 16.14 -4.81
N ASP A 74 3.97 16.40 -3.52
CA ASP A 74 5.19 15.99 -2.83
C ASP A 74 5.29 14.47 -2.81
N GLU A 75 6.45 13.92 -3.13
CA GLU A 75 6.71 12.48 -3.17
C GLU A 75 6.30 11.80 -1.87
N ASN A 76 6.56 12.42 -0.72
CA ASN A 76 6.22 11.83 0.57
C ASN A 76 4.72 11.82 0.85
N GLN A 77 3.93 12.57 0.09
CA GLN A 77 2.49 12.64 0.27
C GLN A 77 1.74 11.61 -0.58
N HIS A 78 2.45 10.78 -1.32
CA HIS A 78 1.87 9.91 -2.34
C HIS A 78 2.06 8.44 -2.09
N ILE A 79 2.29 8.07 -0.85
CA ILE A 79 2.37 6.66 -0.52
C ILE A 79 0.98 6.05 -0.67
N ALA A 80 0.81 5.21 -1.67
CA ALA A 80 -0.46 4.51 -1.92
C ALA A 80 -0.58 3.26 -1.05
N GLY A 81 0.54 2.73 -0.61
CA GLY A 81 0.53 1.58 0.26
C GLY A 81 1.93 1.08 0.58
N VAL A 82 1.99 0.22 1.58
CA VAL A 82 3.16 -0.58 1.91
C VAL A 82 2.89 -1.97 1.35
N LEU A 83 3.63 -2.36 0.34
CA LEU A 83 3.36 -3.56 -0.44
C LEU A 83 3.32 -4.80 0.45
N GLY A 84 2.20 -5.51 0.40
CA GLY A 84 1.99 -6.70 1.21
C GLY A 84 1.41 -6.45 2.61
N TYR A 85 1.24 -5.20 3.04
CA TYR A 85 0.85 -4.91 4.42
C TYR A 85 -0.33 -3.98 4.58
N ARG A 86 -0.27 -2.78 4.01
CA ARG A 86 -1.30 -1.76 4.22
C ARG A 86 -1.52 -0.93 2.97
N ILE A 87 -2.74 -0.46 2.79
CA ILE A 87 -3.06 0.52 1.75
C ILE A 87 -3.36 1.86 2.40
N ASP A 88 -3.21 2.92 1.61
CA ASP A 88 -3.69 4.25 2.01
C ASP A 88 -5.21 4.29 1.85
N ASP A 89 -5.89 4.94 2.78
CA ASP A 89 -7.35 5.01 2.82
C ASP A 89 -7.96 5.61 1.55
N ARG A 90 -7.20 6.42 0.81
CA ARG A 90 -7.67 7.03 -0.45
C ARG A 90 -7.98 6.00 -1.54
N TYR A 91 -7.42 4.81 -1.45
CA TYR A 91 -7.53 3.78 -2.50
C TYR A 91 -8.36 2.58 -2.08
N LYS A 92 -9.13 2.73 -1.03
CA LYS A 92 -9.94 1.64 -0.49
C LYS A 92 -11.11 1.28 -1.41
N VAL A 93 -11.51 0.03 -1.34
CA VAL A 93 -12.75 -0.45 -1.95
C VAL A 93 -13.92 0.04 -1.10
N ASP A 94 -14.94 0.59 -1.75
CA ASP A 94 -16.16 1.04 -1.07
C ASP A 94 -17.39 0.65 -1.88
N SER A 95 -18.57 1.11 -1.46
CA SER A 95 -19.83 0.75 -2.11
C SER A 95 -19.94 1.26 -3.56
N LYS A 96 -19.10 2.20 -3.95
CA LYS A 96 -19.09 2.77 -5.31
C LYS A 96 -18.04 2.14 -6.22
N THR A 97 -17.24 1.24 -5.68
CA THR A 97 -16.14 0.63 -6.44
C THR A 97 -16.69 -0.26 -7.54
N ARG A 98 -16.22 -0.06 -8.76
CA ARG A 98 -16.62 -0.85 -9.94
C ARG A 98 -15.57 -1.89 -10.31
N ASN A 99 -14.31 -1.54 -10.16
CA ASN A 99 -13.18 -2.40 -10.54
C ASN A 99 -12.23 -2.51 -9.38
N ILE A 100 -11.76 -3.72 -9.12
CA ILE A 100 -10.87 -4.01 -8.00
C ILE A 100 -9.57 -4.55 -8.55
N VAL A 101 -8.45 -4.09 -7.99
CA VAL A 101 -7.14 -4.63 -8.28
C VAL A 101 -6.59 -5.32 -7.03
N LEU A 102 -5.98 -6.49 -7.24
CA LEU A 102 -5.29 -7.23 -6.21
C LEU A 102 -3.80 -7.12 -6.47
N ILE A 103 -3.06 -6.68 -5.46
CA ILE A 103 -1.62 -6.47 -5.58
C ILE A 103 -0.91 -7.33 -4.56
N THR A 104 0.00 -8.16 -5.04
CA THR A 104 0.76 -9.08 -4.19
C THR A 104 2.24 -8.92 -4.48
N LYS A 105 3.04 -8.86 -3.42
CA LYS A 105 4.49 -8.85 -3.56
C LYS A 105 4.97 -10.27 -3.85
N LEU A 106 5.67 -10.43 -4.97
CA LEU A 106 6.26 -11.72 -5.30
C LEU A 106 7.50 -11.97 -4.45
N ASN A 107 7.64 -13.21 -3.98
CA ASN A 107 8.80 -13.61 -3.23
C ASN A 107 9.83 -14.19 -4.18
N ASN A 108 10.96 -13.50 -4.34
CA ASN A 108 12.03 -13.91 -5.28
C ASN A 108 12.66 -15.25 -4.93
N THR A 109 12.53 -15.73 -3.71
CA THR A 109 13.07 -17.04 -3.36
C THR A 109 12.42 -18.19 -4.11
N ASP A 110 11.24 -17.94 -4.67
CA ASP A 110 10.49 -18.96 -5.39
C ASP A 110 10.86 -19.05 -6.87
N THR A 111 11.78 -18.23 -7.33
CA THR A 111 12.11 -18.13 -8.76
C THR A 111 13.38 -18.82 -9.16
N ILE A 112 13.95 -19.59 -8.32
CA ILE A 112 15.23 -20.27 -8.59
C ILE A 112 15.04 -21.45 -9.51
#